data_938acde3caa767c49f6ac7e8d40beba1
#
_entry.id   938acde3caa767c49f6ac7e8d40beba1
#
_cell.length_a   1.000
_cell.length_b   1.000
_cell.length_c   1.000
_cell.angle_alpha   90.00
_cell.angle_beta   90.00
_cell.angle_gamma   90.00
#
_symmetry.space_group_name_H-M   'P 1'
#
loop_
_entity.id
_entity.type
_entity.pdbx_description
1 polymer ?
#
loop_
_entity_poly.entity_id
_entity_poly.type
_entity_poly.pdbx_seq_one_letter_code
_entity_poly.pdbx_strand_id
1 'polypeptide(L)'
;LAPRGKKEVMDVVERIRRDEGMTVVMITHFPGEAARADRVIALSGGKVVADAPAREALSDVEALRSIGLEAPLPTRIAYELGRKGVCLPGGIITPEGLAEALCAIK
;
A
#
# COMPACT_ATOMS: atom_id res chain seq x y z
N LEU A 1 -6.41 -7.95 16.40
CA LEU A 1 -4.98 -8.28 16.56
C LEU A 1 -4.16 -7.03 16.87
N ALA A 2 -3.18 -7.17 17.75
CA ALA A 2 -2.19 -6.14 17.97
C ALA A 2 -1.38 -5.91 16.67
N PRO A 3 -0.87 -4.68 16.41
CA PRO A 3 -0.11 -4.42 15.19
C PRO A 3 1.05 -5.39 14.96
N ARG A 4 1.71 -5.80 16.04
CA ARG A 4 2.80 -6.78 15.97
C ARG A 4 2.32 -8.14 15.50
N GLY A 5 1.16 -8.59 15.99
CA GLY A 5 0.57 -9.86 15.59
C GLY A 5 0.19 -9.86 14.10
N LYS A 6 -0.30 -8.73 13.59
CA LYS A 6 -0.62 -8.61 12.17
C LYS A 6 0.61 -8.75 11.30
N LYS A 7 1.71 -8.12 11.69
CA LYS A 7 2.96 -8.22 10.95
C LYS A 7 3.45 -9.66 10.90
N GLU A 8 3.40 -10.38 12.02
CA GLU A 8 3.81 -11.78 12.08
C GLU A 8 2.98 -12.66 11.15
N VAL A 9 1.65 -12.45 11.13
CA VAL A 9 0.76 -13.19 10.24
C VAL A 9 1.09 -12.89 8.78
N MET A 10 1.29 -11.63 8.44
CA MET A 10 1.64 -11.24 7.07
C MET A 10 2.98 -11.83 6.63
N ASP A 11 3.95 -11.90 7.53
CA ASP A 11 5.25 -12.50 7.22
C ASP A 11 5.14 -13.99 6.95
N VAL A 12 4.28 -14.71 7.70
CA VAL A 12 4.02 -16.12 7.47
C VAL A 12 3.34 -16.34 6.12
N VAL A 13 2.33 -15.53 5.80
CA VAL A 13 1.63 -15.59 4.52
C VAL A 13 2.58 -15.37 3.35
N GLU A 14 3.45 -14.37 3.45
CA GLU A 14 4.46 -14.09 2.41
C GLU A 14 5.41 -15.27 2.21
N ARG A 15 5.83 -15.90 3.29
CA ARG A 15 6.71 -17.05 3.21
C ARG A 15 6.04 -18.24 2.52
N ILE A 16 4.79 -18.53 2.89
CA ILE A 16 4.04 -19.62 2.27
C ILE A 16 3.85 -19.36 0.78
N ARG A 17 3.48 -18.13 0.42
CA ARG A 17 3.30 -17.75 -0.99
C ARG A 17 4.58 -17.97 -1.79
N ARG A 18 5.71 -17.53 -1.25
CA ARG A 18 6.99 -17.61 -1.95
C ARG A 18 7.51 -19.03 -2.02
N ASP A 19 7.48 -19.76 -0.91
CA ASP A 19 8.08 -21.09 -0.80
C ASP A 19 7.23 -22.19 -1.41
N GLU A 20 5.89 -22.06 -1.31
CA GLU A 20 4.96 -23.08 -1.78
C GLU A 20 4.34 -22.74 -3.14
N GLY A 21 4.60 -21.56 -3.67
CA GLY A 21 4.01 -21.11 -4.93
C GLY A 21 2.50 -20.95 -4.88
N MET A 22 1.94 -20.69 -3.70
CA MET A 22 0.50 -20.58 -3.53
C MET A 22 -0.02 -19.20 -3.91
N THR A 23 -1.23 -19.18 -4.47
CA THR A 23 -1.98 -17.94 -4.66
C THR A 23 -2.72 -17.63 -3.37
N VAL A 24 -2.55 -16.41 -2.86
CA VAL A 24 -3.19 -15.97 -1.61
C VAL A 24 -4.13 -14.82 -1.91
N VAL A 25 -5.38 -14.95 -1.46
CA VAL A 25 -6.36 -13.86 -1.51
C VAL A 25 -6.64 -13.41 -0.09
N MET A 26 -6.47 -12.12 0.16
CA MET A 26 -6.67 -11.55 1.49
C MET A 26 -7.70 -10.42 1.43
N ILE A 27 -8.59 -10.39 2.39
CA ILE A 27 -9.56 -9.30 2.54
C ILE A 27 -9.13 -8.47 3.74
N THR A 28 -8.93 -7.18 3.52
CA THR A 28 -8.49 -6.28 4.57
C THR A 28 -9.01 -4.86 4.31
N HIS A 29 -9.13 -4.07 5.37
CA HIS A 29 -9.41 -2.64 5.25
C HIS A 29 -8.20 -1.80 5.69
N PHE A 30 -7.05 -2.42 5.87
CA PHE A 30 -5.82 -1.72 6.24
C PHE A 30 -4.93 -1.52 5.01
N PRO A 31 -4.69 -0.26 4.62
CA PRO A 31 -3.87 0.02 3.43
C PRO A 31 -2.46 -0.54 3.51
N GLY A 32 -1.85 -0.57 4.70
CA GLY A 32 -0.51 -1.12 4.88
C GLY A 32 -0.42 -2.61 4.58
N GLU A 33 -1.47 -3.37 4.87
CA GLU A 33 -1.53 -4.78 4.50
C GLU A 33 -1.73 -4.94 3.00
N ALA A 34 -2.62 -4.14 2.41
CA ALA A 34 -2.88 -4.18 0.97
C ALA A 34 -1.64 -3.84 0.17
N ALA A 35 -0.77 -2.96 0.68
CA ALA A 35 0.47 -2.56 0.01
C ALA A 35 1.45 -3.73 -0.17
N ARG A 36 1.30 -4.80 0.59
CA ARG A 36 2.16 -5.98 0.49
C ARG A 36 1.71 -6.95 -0.60
N ALA A 37 0.54 -6.75 -1.17
CA ALA A 37 0.02 -7.61 -2.23
C ALA A 37 0.61 -7.26 -3.59
N ASP A 38 0.55 -8.19 -4.52
CA ASP A 38 0.95 -7.94 -5.90
C ASP A 38 -0.12 -7.15 -6.63
N ARG A 39 -1.38 -7.44 -6.33
CA ARG A 39 -2.54 -6.82 -6.96
C ARG A 39 -3.56 -6.45 -5.89
N VAL A 40 -4.18 -5.31 -6.07
CA VAL A 40 -5.20 -4.81 -5.15
C VAL A 40 -6.49 -4.59 -5.91
N ILE A 41 -7.57 -5.13 -5.36
CA ILE A 41 -8.92 -4.88 -5.85
C ILE A 41 -9.64 -4.12 -4.76
N ALA A 42 -10.03 -2.89 -5.05
CA ALA A 42 -10.73 -2.03 -4.09
C ALA A 42 -12.22 -2.07 -4.37
N LEU A 43 -13.00 -2.23 -3.30
CA LEU A 43 -14.45 -2.26 -3.36
C LEU A 43 -15.03 -1.07 -2.62
N SER A 44 -16.03 -0.45 -3.20
CA SER A 44 -16.78 0.64 -2.56
C SER A 44 -18.23 0.61 -3.04
N GLY A 45 -19.16 0.66 -2.10
CA GLY A 45 -20.58 0.60 -2.42
C GLY A 45 -20.99 -0.67 -3.15
N GLY A 46 -20.31 -1.80 -2.86
CA GLY A 46 -20.60 -3.07 -3.50
C GLY A 46 -20.04 -3.21 -4.92
N LYS A 47 -19.23 -2.27 -5.36
CA LYS A 47 -18.66 -2.27 -6.72
C LYS A 47 -17.14 -2.24 -6.68
N VAL A 48 -16.52 -2.80 -7.70
CA VAL A 48 -15.08 -2.70 -7.91
C VAL A 48 -14.77 -1.28 -8.39
N VAL A 49 -14.00 -0.53 -7.62
CA VAL A 49 -13.59 0.84 -7.98
C VAL A 49 -12.14 0.94 -8.37
N ALA A 50 -11.34 -0.09 -8.10
CA ALA A 50 -9.95 -0.16 -8.55
C ALA A 50 -9.54 -1.63 -8.65
N ASP A 51 -8.72 -1.93 -9.66
CA ASP A 51 -8.17 -3.26 -9.87
C ASP A 51 -6.86 -3.07 -10.61
N ALA A 52 -5.76 -3.09 -9.90
CA ALA A 52 -4.44 -2.78 -10.45
C ALA A 52 -3.35 -3.33 -9.55
N PRO A 53 -2.08 -3.37 -10.03
CA PRO A 53 -0.96 -3.64 -9.14
C PRO A 53 -0.99 -2.69 -7.94
N ALA A 54 -0.49 -3.16 -6.80
CA ALA A 54 -0.59 -2.39 -5.56
C ALA A 54 -0.01 -0.97 -5.68
N ARG A 55 1.10 -0.82 -6.38
CA ARG A 55 1.71 0.51 -6.58
C ARG A 55 0.78 1.49 -7.29
N GLU A 56 0.04 1.02 -8.26
CA GLU A 56 -0.90 1.87 -8.99
C GLU A 56 -2.18 2.11 -8.18
N ALA A 57 -2.70 1.04 -7.58
CA ALA A 57 -3.98 1.12 -6.87
C ALA A 57 -3.90 2.00 -5.63
N LEU A 58 -2.76 2.04 -4.95
CA LEU A 58 -2.63 2.68 -3.64
C LEU A 58 -1.81 3.98 -3.66
N SER A 59 -1.33 4.44 -4.81
CA SER A 59 -0.45 5.60 -4.87
C SER A 59 -1.17 6.94 -5.05
N ASP A 60 -2.41 6.94 -5.48
CA ASP A 60 -3.16 8.17 -5.70
C ASP A 60 -4.02 8.51 -4.48
N VAL A 61 -3.48 9.38 -3.61
CA VAL A 61 -4.15 9.76 -2.36
C VAL A 61 -5.51 10.40 -2.60
N GLU A 62 -5.59 11.31 -3.58
CA GLU A 62 -6.84 12.02 -3.85
C GLU A 62 -7.91 11.10 -4.41
N ALA A 63 -7.53 10.22 -5.33
CA ALA A 63 -8.48 9.26 -5.90
C ALA A 63 -9.01 8.32 -4.82
N LEU A 64 -8.15 7.83 -3.93
CA LEU A 64 -8.58 6.97 -2.84
C LEU A 64 -9.52 7.68 -1.87
N ARG A 65 -9.21 8.93 -1.51
CA ARG A 65 -10.08 9.72 -0.64
C ARG A 65 -11.44 9.95 -1.26
N SER A 66 -11.50 10.15 -2.56
CA SER A 66 -12.77 10.41 -3.26
C SER A 66 -13.75 9.23 -3.17
N ILE A 67 -13.24 8.02 -2.97
CA ILE A 67 -14.06 6.81 -2.84
C ILE A 67 -14.13 6.29 -1.41
N GLY A 68 -13.69 7.10 -0.43
CA GLY A 68 -13.79 6.75 0.98
C GLY A 68 -12.68 5.85 1.50
N LEU A 69 -11.60 5.72 0.75
CA LEU A 69 -10.46 4.90 1.15
C LEU A 69 -9.26 5.76 1.51
N GLU A 70 -8.34 5.20 2.26
CA GLU A 70 -7.09 5.89 2.61
C GLU A 70 -5.89 5.20 1.98
N ALA A 71 -4.91 6.00 1.59
CA ALA A 71 -3.63 5.49 1.11
C ALA A 71 -2.78 5.02 2.30
N PRO A 72 -1.78 4.15 2.07
CA PRO A 72 -0.83 3.78 3.11
C PRO A 72 -0.12 5.01 3.68
N LEU A 73 0.31 4.94 4.93
CA LEU A 73 0.96 6.08 5.58
C LEU A 73 2.18 6.59 4.80
N PRO A 74 3.09 5.75 4.29
CA PRO A 74 4.21 6.24 3.49
C PRO A 74 3.76 7.04 2.26
N THR A 75 2.67 6.62 1.61
CA THR A 75 2.10 7.31 0.45
C THR A 75 1.58 8.69 0.85
N ARG A 76 0.88 8.77 1.99
CA ARG A 76 0.36 10.03 2.50
C ARG A 76 1.49 11.01 2.87
N ILE A 77 2.55 10.50 3.48
CA ILE A 77 3.71 11.31 3.82
C ILE A 77 4.35 11.87 2.55
N ALA A 78 4.57 11.04 1.54
CA ALA A 78 5.15 11.48 0.26
C ALA A 78 4.27 12.53 -0.41
N TYR A 79 2.96 12.35 -0.36
CA TYR A 79 2.00 13.29 -0.92
C TYR A 79 2.10 14.66 -0.23
N GLU A 80 2.12 14.67 1.11
CA GLU A 80 2.21 15.92 1.87
C GLU A 80 3.56 16.63 1.64
N LEU A 81 4.64 15.88 1.55
CA LEU A 81 5.95 16.45 1.21
C LEU A 81 5.95 17.08 -0.17
N GLY A 82 5.28 16.44 -1.13
CA GLY A 82 5.13 16.99 -2.47
C GLY A 82 4.40 18.32 -2.47
N ARG A 83 3.37 18.45 -1.63
CA ARG A 83 2.64 19.71 -1.49
C ARG A 83 3.49 20.82 -0.88
N LYS A 84 4.53 20.46 -0.13
CA LYS A 84 5.45 21.43 0.49
C LYS A 84 6.69 21.68 -0.34
N GLY A 85 6.73 21.17 -1.56
CA GLY A 85 7.84 21.42 -2.48
C GLY A 85 8.92 20.36 -2.51
N VAL A 86 8.75 19.26 -1.79
CA VAL A 86 9.70 18.14 -1.83
C VAL A 86 9.21 17.12 -2.85
N CYS A 87 9.86 17.08 -4.01
CA CYS A 87 9.47 16.16 -5.08
C CYS A 87 10.05 14.77 -4.83
N LEU A 88 9.17 13.78 -4.69
CA LEU A 88 9.53 12.38 -4.55
C LEU A 88 9.00 11.59 -5.74
N PRO A 89 9.62 10.44 -6.08
CA PRO A 89 9.09 9.56 -7.12
C PRO A 89 7.69 9.09 -6.78
N GLY A 90 6.88 8.82 -7.79
CA GLY A 90 5.57 8.21 -7.59
C GLY A 90 5.66 6.74 -7.22
N GLY A 91 4.54 6.19 -6.77
CA GLY A 91 4.46 4.76 -6.46
C GLY A 91 5.06 4.35 -5.12
N ILE A 92 5.25 5.29 -4.20
CA ILE A 92 5.72 5.00 -2.84
C ILE A 92 4.52 4.48 -2.03
N ILE A 93 4.54 3.22 -1.65
CA ILE A 93 3.46 2.60 -0.87
C ILE A 93 3.98 1.84 0.36
N THR A 94 5.29 1.80 0.58
CA THR A 94 5.90 1.09 1.70
C THR A 94 6.84 2.03 2.47
N PRO A 95 7.07 1.77 3.78
CA PRO A 95 8.05 2.54 4.54
C PRO A 95 9.45 2.47 3.93
N GLU A 96 9.82 1.31 3.41
CA GLU A 96 11.12 1.11 2.78
C GLU A 96 11.27 1.97 1.52
N GLY A 97 10.21 2.02 0.69
CA GLY A 97 10.21 2.86 -0.51
C GLY A 97 10.32 4.34 -0.17
N LEU A 98 9.65 4.79 0.89
CA LEU A 98 9.74 6.17 1.35
C LEU A 98 11.16 6.47 1.85
N ALA A 99 11.74 5.57 2.64
CA ALA A 99 13.08 5.76 3.16
C ALA A 99 14.11 5.86 2.03
N GLU A 100 14.02 5.00 1.02
CA GLU A 100 14.90 5.05 -0.14
C GLU A 100 14.78 6.39 -0.88
N ALA A 101 13.55 6.84 -1.10
CA ALA A 101 13.31 8.10 -1.80
C ALA A 101 13.87 9.29 -1.04
N LEU A 102 13.70 9.30 0.30
CA LEU A 102 14.24 10.37 1.13
C LEU A 102 15.77 10.36 1.16
N CYS A 103 16.39 9.18 1.22
CA CYS A 103 17.84 9.06 1.20
C CYS A 103 18.45 9.49 -0.13
N ALA A 104 17.70 9.43 -1.21
CA ALA A 104 18.17 9.86 -2.53
C ALA A 104 18.18 11.39 -2.68
N ILE A 105 17.50 12.12 -1.79
CA ILE A 105 17.48 13.57 -1.79
C ILE A 105 18.69 14.07 -1.01
N LYS A 106 19.58 14.79 -1.66
CA LYS A 106 20.72 15.40 -1.00
C LYS A 106 20.98 16.80 -1.55
#